data_3c59de18d4c64fe29d517422f0c35014
#
_entry.id   3c59de18d4c64fe29d517422f0c35014
#
_cell.length_a   1.000
_cell.length_b   1.000
_cell.length_c   1.000
_cell.angle_alpha   90.00
_cell.angle_beta   90.00
_cell.angle_gamma   90.00
#
_symmetry.space_group_name_H-M   'P 1'
#
loop_
_entity.id
_entity.type
_entity.pdbx_description
1 polymer ?
#
loop_
_entity_poly.entity_id
_entity_poly.type
_entity_poly.pdbx_seq_one_letter_code
_entity_poly.pdbx_strand_id
1 'polypeptide(L)'
;RQRQMCIRDRNIGKCFSCGEAADPIRLVCHMEGCGFEEAVRLLARKYNIEVEETAAAGRERRRGEREALLLANASFASGLLPGHPVGTTRTEEDRHGLEETYCGFGVGLCPPDVPQVFRPFLGRLIFPIHTTGGQVAGFAGRSLTPSEKGRKYVNSPDSPAYHKGHILYGLHKAVKAVRSEGRILLCEGYKDVLAFHASGIRYAVGLCGTALTEEHIRAIRRLAGQVTLSLDPDPAGRQNTVRCAHMLLSEGCAVSLLPLPDGMDPDEVYRRKGSDELARLAREGTLDY
;
A
#
# COMPACT_ATOMS: atom_id res chain seq x y z
N ARG A 1 -16.25 -28.02 20.69
CA ARG A 1 -15.05 -28.85 21.02
C ARG A 1 -14.12 -27.99 21.84
N GLN A 2 -14.04 -28.25 23.16
CA GLN A 2 -13.09 -27.64 24.07
C GLN A 2 -11.67 -28.01 23.61
N ARG A 3 -10.88 -27.00 23.20
CA ARG A 3 -9.45 -27.14 22.96
C ARG A 3 -8.77 -27.10 24.34
N GLN A 4 -8.24 -28.23 24.83
CA GLN A 4 -7.43 -28.25 26.04
C GLN A 4 -6.09 -27.55 25.75
N MET A 5 -5.83 -26.45 26.48
CA MET A 5 -4.52 -25.79 26.53
C MET A 5 -3.83 -26.20 27.83
N CYS A 6 -2.60 -26.63 27.78
CA CYS A 6 -1.78 -26.91 28.94
C CYS A 6 -0.85 -25.70 29.21
N ILE A 7 -0.99 -25.09 30.37
CA ILE A 7 -0.14 -24.01 30.87
C ILE A 7 0.85 -24.63 31.85
N ARG A 8 2.15 -24.54 31.54
CA ARG A 8 3.22 -24.89 32.49
C ARG A 8 4.03 -23.65 32.82
N ASP A 9 4.68 -23.66 33.95
CA ASP A 9 5.49 -22.67 34.71
C ASP A 9 6.15 -21.47 34.01
N ARG A 10 5.98 -21.30 32.69
CA ARG A 10 6.54 -20.19 31.90
C ARG A 10 5.49 -19.31 31.22
N ASN A 11 4.23 -19.39 31.64
CA ASN A 11 3.13 -18.65 30.97
C ASN A 11 3.03 -18.85 29.44
N ILE A 12 3.38 -20.02 28.94
CA ILE A 12 3.30 -20.37 27.54
C ILE A 12 2.26 -21.47 27.36
N GLY A 13 1.22 -21.19 26.58
CA GLY A 13 0.24 -22.18 26.14
C GLY A 13 0.66 -22.80 24.81
N LYS A 14 0.55 -24.13 24.68
CA LYS A 14 0.78 -24.84 23.43
C LYS A 14 -0.54 -25.43 22.91
N CYS A 15 -0.86 -25.17 21.65
CA CYS A 15 -1.98 -25.80 20.97
C CYS A 15 -1.61 -27.21 20.54
N PHE A 16 -2.33 -28.24 21.06
CA PHE A 16 -2.06 -29.64 20.69
C PHE A 16 -2.53 -29.99 19.28
N SER A 17 -3.34 -29.16 18.65
CA SER A 17 -3.86 -29.40 17.30
C SER A 17 -2.92 -28.90 16.19
N CYS A 18 -2.26 -27.72 16.37
CA CYS A 18 -1.35 -27.14 15.40
C CYS A 18 0.11 -27.05 15.88
N GLY A 19 0.38 -27.40 17.13
CA GLY A 19 1.73 -27.37 17.72
C GLY A 19 2.24 -25.98 18.09
N GLU A 20 1.47 -24.92 17.79
CA GLU A 20 1.88 -23.53 18.00
C GLU A 20 1.88 -23.18 19.50
N ALA A 21 2.92 -22.51 19.94
CA ALA A 21 3.06 -22.04 21.31
C ALA A 21 2.95 -20.50 21.35
N ALA A 22 2.13 -20.00 22.26
CA ALA A 22 1.92 -18.58 22.44
C ALA A 22 1.91 -18.19 23.93
N ASP A 23 2.47 -17.03 24.25
CA ASP A 23 2.23 -16.38 25.54
C ASP A 23 0.79 -15.80 25.59
N PRO A 24 0.29 -15.40 26.77
CA PRO A 24 -1.07 -14.89 26.92
C PRO A 24 -1.39 -13.69 26.00
N ILE A 25 -0.42 -12.82 25.76
CA ILE A 25 -0.61 -11.63 24.92
C ILE A 25 -0.76 -12.05 23.46
N ARG A 26 0.14 -12.90 22.96
CA ARG A 26 0.04 -13.44 21.60
C ARG A 26 -1.23 -14.24 21.37
N LEU A 27 -1.68 -14.97 22.39
CA LEU A 27 -2.94 -15.70 22.32
C LEU A 27 -4.12 -14.73 22.11
N VAL A 28 -4.16 -13.63 22.85
CA VAL A 28 -5.20 -12.59 22.69
C VAL A 28 -5.10 -11.92 21.34
N CYS A 29 -3.87 -11.61 20.84
CA CYS A 29 -3.68 -11.10 19.49
C CYS A 29 -4.33 -12.01 18.44
N HIS A 30 -4.12 -13.33 18.55
CA HIS A 30 -4.71 -14.31 17.62
C HIS A 30 -6.23 -14.47 17.77
N MET A 31 -6.74 -14.42 18.99
CA MET A 31 -8.18 -14.63 19.24
C MET A 31 -9.02 -13.41 18.86
N GLU A 32 -8.51 -12.21 19.13
CA GLU A 32 -9.23 -10.94 18.93
C GLU A 32 -8.84 -10.26 17.60
N GLY A 33 -7.85 -10.80 16.87
CA GLY A 33 -7.34 -10.21 15.62
C GLY A 33 -6.71 -8.83 15.82
N CYS A 34 -6.12 -8.56 16.98
CA CYS A 34 -5.61 -7.25 17.39
C CYS A 34 -4.07 -7.24 17.49
N GLY A 35 -3.48 -6.03 17.51
CA GLY A 35 -2.04 -5.84 17.73
C GLY A 35 -1.62 -6.06 19.19
N PHE A 36 -0.29 -6.18 19.40
CA PHE A 36 0.28 -6.45 20.73
C PHE A 36 -0.16 -5.44 21.79
N GLU A 37 -0.14 -4.14 21.48
CA GLU A 37 -0.56 -3.08 22.43
C GLU A 37 -2.03 -3.18 22.81
N GLU A 38 -2.88 -3.53 21.86
CA GLU A 38 -4.31 -3.68 22.08
C GLU A 38 -4.61 -4.92 22.89
N ALA A 39 -3.92 -6.03 22.63
CA ALA A 39 -4.00 -7.25 23.43
C ALA A 39 -3.59 -7.01 24.89
N VAL A 40 -2.51 -6.24 25.11
CA VAL A 40 -2.08 -5.83 26.46
C VAL A 40 -3.17 -5.00 27.15
N ARG A 41 -3.79 -4.04 26.45
CA ARG A 41 -4.89 -3.22 27.02
C ARG A 41 -6.12 -4.06 27.35
N LEU A 42 -6.47 -5.01 26.48
CA LEU A 42 -7.59 -5.93 26.74
C LEU A 42 -7.35 -6.78 27.99
N LEU A 43 -6.14 -7.35 28.11
CA LEU A 43 -5.76 -8.12 29.30
C LEU A 43 -5.71 -7.24 30.56
N ALA A 44 -5.11 -6.05 30.46
CA ALA A 44 -5.04 -5.12 31.58
C ALA A 44 -6.43 -4.74 32.09
N ARG A 45 -7.36 -4.41 31.23
CA ARG A 45 -8.78 -4.15 31.59
C ARG A 45 -9.43 -5.36 32.21
N LYS A 46 -9.24 -6.54 31.62
CA LYS A 46 -9.85 -7.79 32.11
C LYS A 46 -9.39 -8.18 33.50
N TYR A 47 -8.13 -7.92 33.83
CA TYR A 47 -7.53 -8.31 35.10
C TYR A 47 -7.33 -7.13 36.06
N ASN A 48 -7.87 -5.94 35.69
CA ASN A 48 -7.76 -4.69 36.47
C ASN A 48 -6.31 -4.34 36.84
N ILE A 49 -5.40 -4.53 35.87
CA ILE A 49 -3.98 -4.19 35.98
C ILE A 49 -3.80 -2.78 35.44
N GLU A 50 -3.32 -1.86 36.27
CA GLU A 50 -2.87 -0.56 35.78
C GLU A 50 -1.62 -0.75 34.94
N VAL A 51 -1.73 -0.63 33.63
CA VAL A 51 -0.60 -0.51 32.75
C VAL A 51 -0.25 0.97 32.71
N GLU A 52 0.82 1.36 33.38
CA GLU A 52 1.46 2.65 33.17
C GLU A 52 2.04 2.70 31.73
N GLU A 53 1.18 2.76 30.75
CA GLU A 53 1.57 3.38 29.50
C GLU A 53 1.75 4.85 29.81
N THR A 54 2.96 5.31 29.84
CA THR A 54 3.20 6.70 29.61
C THR A 54 2.71 6.98 28.19
N ALA A 55 1.43 7.36 28.06
CA ALA A 55 0.83 7.84 26.82
C ALA A 55 1.70 8.93 26.16
N ALA A 56 2.62 9.50 26.93
CA ALA A 56 3.73 10.32 26.54
C ALA A 56 4.78 9.55 25.70
N ALA A 57 5.31 8.42 26.17
CA ALA A 57 6.36 7.68 25.45
C ALA A 57 5.84 7.10 24.11
N GLY A 58 4.60 6.63 24.07
CA GLY A 58 3.99 6.18 22.82
C GLY A 58 3.70 7.33 21.85
N ARG A 59 3.37 8.52 22.34
CA ARG A 59 3.22 9.73 21.52
C ARG A 59 4.56 10.22 21.01
N GLU A 60 5.59 10.20 21.84
CA GLU A 60 6.93 10.65 21.47
C GLU A 60 7.58 9.72 20.44
N ARG A 61 7.42 8.41 20.58
CA ARG A 61 7.87 7.44 19.57
C ARG A 61 7.15 7.63 18.22
N ARG A 62 5.83 7.80 18.22
CA ARG A 62 5.06 8.09 17.00
C ARG A 62 5.45 9.42 16.38
N ARG A 63 5.75 10.42 17.19
CA ARG A 63 6.24 11.72 16.72
C ARG A 63 7.61 11.60 16.08
N GLY A 64 8.57 10.90 16.71
CA GLY A 64 9.90 10.67 16.15
C GLY A 64 9.87 9.84 14.85
N GLU A 65 9.05 8.79 14.80
CA GLU A 65 8.83 8.01 13.57
C GLU A 65 8.28 8.91 12.44
N ARG A 66 7.30 9.75 12.74
CA ARG A 66 6.71 10.68 11.77
C ARG A 66 7.72 11.72 11.27
N GLU A 67 8.52 12.29 12.16
CA GLU A 67 9.57 13.25 11.79
C GLU A 67 10.63 12.58 10.89
N ALA A 68 11.05 11.36 11.22
CA ALA A 68 11.98 10.59 10.38
C ALA A 68 11.41 10.30 8.98
N LEU A 69 10.11 9.95 8.89
CA LEU A 69 9.44 9.74 7.61
C LEU A 69 9.35 11.01 6.77
N LEU A 70 9.07 12.16 7.39
CA LEU A 70 9.00 13.46 6.70
C LEU A 70 10.37 13.89 6.17
N LEU A 71 11.43 13.75 6.97
CA LEU A 71 12.80 14.06 6.56
C LEU A 71 13.26 13.15 5.41
N ALA A 72 12.99 11.85 5.52
CA ALA A 72 13.31 10.90 4.46
C ALA A 72 12.56 11.22 3.16
N ASN A 73 11.26 11.57 3.26
CA ASN A 73 10.47 11.94 2.09
C ASN A 73 11.05 13.18 1.38
N ALA A 74 11.43 14.20 2.13
CA ALA A 74 12.05 15.40 1.57
C ALA A 74 13.40 15.07 0.89
N SER A 75 14.22 14.23 1.52
CA SER A 75 15.49 13.76 0.95
C SER A 75 15.29 12.96 -0.35
N PHE A 76 14.31 12.06 -0.38
CA PHE A 76 14.02 11.25 -1.57
C PHE A 76 13.50 12.10 -2.74
N ALA A 77 12.59 13.04 -2.46
CA ALA A 77 12.05 13.94 -3.48
C ALA A 77 13.14 14.79 -4.10
N SER A 78 14.11 15.29 -3.31
CA SER A 78 15.23 16.09 -3.81
C SER A 78 16.12 15.33 -4.79
N GLY A 79 16.23 14.01 -4.66
CA GLY A 79 17.04 13.15 -5.54
C GLY A 79 16.58 13.11 -7.01
N LEU A 80 15.38 13.60 -7.34
CA LEU A 80 14.88 13.72 -8.72
C LEU A 80 15.09 15.11 -9.33
N LEU A 81 15.64 16.06 -8.59
CA LEU A 81 15.91 17.39 -9.14
C LEU A 81 16.92 17.32 -10.31
N PRO A 82 16.78 18.15 -11.36
CA PRO A 82 17.75 18.24 -12.44
C PRO A 82 19.16 18.49 -11.90
N GLY A 83 20.15 17.74 -12.43
CA GLY A 83 21.53 17.85 -11.99
C GLY A 83 21.90 17.11 -10.70
N HIS A 84 20.98 16.38 -10.10
CA HIS A 84 21.30 15.56 -8.93
C HIS A 84 22.18 14.36 -9.34
N PRO A 85 23.31 14.08 -8.63
CA PRO A 85 24.29 13.07 -9.03
C PRO A 85 23.75 11.62 -9.07
N VAL A 86 22.59 11.37 -8.48
CA VAL A 86 21.93 10.06 -8.49
C VAL A 86 20.95 9.91 -9.67
N GLY A 87 20.69 11.01 -10.43
CA GLY A 87 19.87 10.96 -11.65
C GLY A 87 20.58 10.10 -12.70
N THR A 88 19.96 9.00 -13.12
CA THR A 88 20.45 8.15 -14.21
C THR A 88 19.56 8.31 -15.44
N THR A 89 20.10 8.01 -16.63
CA THR A 89 19.32 7.96 -17.89
C THR A 89 18.03 7.17 -17.73
N ARG A 90 18.07 6.08 -16.97
CA ARG A 90 16.90 5.24 -16.71
C ARG A 90 15.83 5.90 -15.84
N THR A 91 16.21 6.79 -14.91
CA THR A 91 15.23 7.59 -14.16
C THR A 91 14.57 8.63 -15.03
N GLU A 92 15.27 9.15 -16.04
CA GLU A 92 14.72 10.08 -17.02
C GLU A 92 13.72 9.36 -17.92
N GLU A 93 14.06 8.17 -18.44
CA GLU A 93 13.15 7.32 -19.19
C GLU A 93 11.90 6.94 -18.37
N ASP A 94 12.07 6.57 -17.09
CA ASP A 94 10.98 6.22 -16.19
C ASP A 94 10.06 7.43 -15.87
N ARG A 95 10.56 8.67 -15.96
CA ARG A 95 9.79 9.89 -15.72
C ARG A 95 9.12 10.47 -16.97
N HIS A 96 9.60 10.14 -18.16
CA HIS A 96 9.18 10.80 -19.39
C HIS A 96 7.65 10.90 -19.53
N GLY A 97 7.14 12.12 -19.60
CA GLY A 97 5.72 12.44 -19.62
C GLY A 97 5.00 12.31 -18.26
N LEU A 98 5.70 11.91 -17.19
CA LEU A 98 5.15 11.72 -15.85
C LEU A 98 5.73 12.70 -14.81
N GLU A 99 6.53 13.68 -15.22
CA GLU A 99 7.31 14.56 -14.35
C GLU A 99 6.44 15.29 -13.32
N GLU A 100 5.35 15.90 -13.80
CA GLU A 100 4.41 16.63 -12.94
C GLU A 100 3.70 15.69 -11.96
N THR A 101 3.30 14.51 -12.45
CA THR A 101 2.65 13.49 -11.61
C THR A 101 3.61 12.94 -10.57
N TYR A 102 4.85 12.64 -10.94
CA TYR A 102 5.89 12.20 -10.00
C TYR A 102 6.13 13.25 -8.91
N CYS A 103 6.30 14.51 -9.30
CA CYS A 103 6.43 15.62 -8.36
C CYS A 103 5.20 15.72 -7.44
N GLY A 104 4.00 15.66 -8.02
CA GLY A 104 2.74 15.73 -7.27
C GLY A 104 2.56 14.59 -6.27
N PHE A 105 3.10 13.40 -6.51
CA PHE A 105 3.08 12.25 -5.61
C PHE A 105 4.30 12.19 -4.67
N GLY A 106 5.26 13.09 -4.83
CA GLY A 106 6.50 13.10 -4.05
C GLY A 106 7.43 11.93 -4.39
N VAL A 107 7.31 11.35 -5.60
CA VAL A 107 8.21 10.29 -6.06
C VAL A 107 9.63 10.84 -6.11
N GLY A 108 10.61 10.05 -5.67
CA GLY A 108 11.99 10.50 -5.54
C GLY A 108 13.01 9.40 -5.74
N LEU A 109 14.27 9.71 -5.50
CA LEU A 109 15.37 8.76 -5.48
C LEU A 109 15.97 8.66 -4.08
N CYS A 110 16.27 7.45 -3.63
CA CYS A 110 16.97 7.26 -2.39
C CYS A 110 18.47 7.58 -2.59
N PRO A 111 18.99 8.64 -1.94
CA PRO A 111 20.39 9.00 -2.04
C PRO A 111 21.30 7.99 -1.30
N PRO A 112 22.62 8.02 -1.54
CA PRO A 112 23.56 7.10 -0.89
C PRO A 112 23.71 7.33 0.62
N ASP A 113 23.53 8.56 1.07
CA ASP A 113 23.66 8.94 2.48
C ASP A 113 22.29 8.97 3.17
N VAL A 114 21.86 7.81 3.67
CA VAL A 114 20.60 7.65 4.39
C VAL A 114 20.79 6.86 5.69
N PRO A 115 19.97 7.13 6.71
CA PRO A 115 19.94 6.34 7.94
C PRO A 115 19.78 4.84 7.66
N GLN A 116 20.33 4.00 8.55
CA GLN A 116 20.36 2.54 8.36
C GLN A 116 18.98 1.94 8.09
N VAL A 117 17.93 2.48 8.67
CA VAL A 117 16.54 2.03 8.47
C VAL A 117 16.08 2.16 7.01
N PHE A 118 16.66 3.08 6.22
CA PHE A 118 16.32 3.31 4.82
C PHE A 118 17.29 2.63 3.83
N ARG A 119 18.33 1.94 4.30
CA ARG A 119 19.29 1.22 3.43
C ARG A 119 18.65 0.24 2.44
N PRO A 120 17.53 -0.46 2.73
CA PRO A 120 16.86 -1.29 1.73
C PRO A 120 16.38 -0.54 0.49
N PHE A 121 16.29 0.79 0.58
CA PHE A 121 15.83 1.68 -0.49
C PHE A 121 16.96 2.31 -1.31
N LEU A 122 18.23 2.08 -0.95
CA LEU A 122 19.39 2.67 -1.64
C LEU A 122 19.33 2.45 -3.16
N GLY A 123 19.54 3.53 -3.92
CA GLY A 123 19.57 3.50 -5.39
C GLY A 123 18.25 3.11 -6.05
N ARG A 124 17.13 3.21 -5.32
CA ARG A 124 15.79 2.88 -5.83
C ARG A 124 14.98 4.14 -6.09
N LEU A 125 14.07 4.02 -7.06
CA LEU A 125 12.99 4.99 -7.24
C LEU A 125 11.98 4.78 -6.11
N ILE A 126 11.69 5.85 -5.37
CA ILE A 126 10.89 5.83 -4.14
C ILE A 126 9.50 6.38 -4.39
N PHE A 127 8.51 5.64 -3.96
CA PHE A 127 7.10 6.00 -3.98
C PHE A 127 6.65 6.20 -2.53
N PRO A 128 6.42 7.45 -2.09
CA PRO A 128 5.92 7.70 -0.75
C PRO A 128 4.49 7.17 -0.60
N ILE A 129 4.23 6.44 0.46
CA ILE A 129 2.92 5.88 0.77
C ILE A 129 2.29 6.78 1.83
N HIS A 130 1.07 7.26 1.54
CA HIS A 130 0.38 8.21 2.39
C HIS A 130 -0.86 7.59 3.02
N THR A 131 -1.16 7.99 4.24
CA THR A 131 -2.48 7.78 4.83
C THR A 131 -3.54 8.53 4.02
N THR A 132 -4.82 8.22 4.18
CA THR A 132 -5.93 8.95 3.54
C THR A 132 -5.91 10.45 3.87
N GLY A 133 -5.35 10.83 5.04
CA GLY A 133 -5.17 12.23 5.44
C GLY A 133 -3.92 12.90 4.83
N GLY A 134 -3.19 12.26 3.93
CA GLY A 134 -2.03 12.82 3.23
C GLY A 134 -0.72 12.82 4.04
N GLN A 135 -0.65 12.12 5.17
CA GLN A 135 0.59 11.98 5.94
C GLN A 135 1.40 10.82 5.40
N VAL A 136 2.71 10.97 5.27
CA VAL A 136 3.60 9.86 4.89
C VAL A 136 3.56 8.79 5.97
N ALA A 137 3.23 7.57 5.56
CA ALA A 137 3.16 6.38 6.41
C ALA A 137 4.35 5.44 6.18
N GLY A 138 4.87 5.39 4.95
CA GLY A 138 5.98 4.53 4.57
C GLY A 138 6.41 4.79 3.14
N PHE A 139 7.23 3.89 2.61
CA PHE A 139 7.79 3.98 1.28
C PHE A 139 7.77 2.65 0.55
N ALA A 140 7.70 2.72 -0.78
CA ALA A 140 8.06 1.64 -1.65
C ALA A 140 9.26 2.05 -2.50
N GLY A 141 10.17 1.12 -2.77
CA GLY A 141 11.35 1.35 -3.59
C GLY A 141 11.44 0.39 -4.76
N ARG A 142 11.37 0.90 -6.00
CA ARG A 142 11.57 0.12 -7.22
C ARG A 142 13.04 0.12 -7.61
N SER A 143 13.59 -1.06 -7.90
CA SER A 143 14.94 -1.17 -8.45
C SER A 143 15.03 -0.50 -9.83
N LEU A 144 16.05 0.31 -10.02
CA LEU A 144 16.37 0.93 -11.31
C LEU A 144 17.22 0.01 -12.19
N THR A 145 17.90 -0.95 -11.60
CA THR A 145 18.72 -1.93 -12.32
C THR A 145 18.04 -3.29 -12.32
N PRO A 146 17.91 -3.95 -13.49
CA PRO A 146 17.49 -5.35 -13.50
C PRO A 146 18.55 -6.17 -12.79
N SER A 147 18.14 -6.86 -11.73
CA SER A 147 19.02 -7.82 -11.05
C SER A 147 18.29 -9.16 -11.06
N GLU A 148 18.93 -10.19 -11.59
CA GLU A 148 18.39 -11.56 -11.58
C GLU A 148 18.12 -12.08 -10.16
N LYS A 149 18.78 -11.51 -9.16
CA LYS A 149 18.70 -11.91 -7.74
C LYS A 149 18.01 -10.88 -6.83
N GLY A 150 17.65 -9.70 -7.34
CA GLY A 150 17.09 -8.60 -6.55
C GLY A 150 15.57 -8.48 -6.66
N ARG A 151 14.90 -8.12 -5.55
CA ARG A 151 13.46 -7.81 -5.59
C ARG A 151 13.21 -6.54 -6.41
N LYS A 152 12.30 -6.63 -7.40
CA LYS A 152 11.85 -5.47 -8.21
C LYS A 152 11.33 -4.34 -7.30
N TYR A 153 10.53 -4.69 -6.31
CA TYR A 153 10.01 -3.77 -5.31
C TYR A 153 10.36 -4.20 -3.88
N VAL A 154 10.61 -3.21 -3.03
CA VAL A 154 10.76 -3.34 -1.58
C VAL A 154 9.83 -2.33 -0.94
N ASN A 155 9.01 -2.75 0.03
CA ASN A 155 8.13 -1.86 0.79
C ASN A 155 8.66 -1.70 2.22
N SER A 156 8.31 -0.59 2.86
CA SER A 156 8.48 -0.45 4.31
C SER A 156 7.86 -1.64 5.04
N PRO A 157 8.49 -2.11 6.12
CA PRO A 157 7.85 -3.09 6.99
C PRO A 157 6.60 -2.49 7.65
N ASP A 158 5.69 -3.35 8.09
CA ASP A 158 4.54 -2.92 8.88
C ASP A 158 5.02 -2.23 10.16
N SER A 159 4.37 -1.12 10.49
CA SER A 159 4.66 -0.29 11.66
C SER A 159 3.35 0.30 12.22
N PRO A 160 3.38 0.96 13.38
CA PRO A 160 2.21 1.68 13.88
C PRO A 160 1.65 2.75 12.92
N ALA A 161 2.48 3.27 12.01
CA ALA A 161 2.08 4.25 11.00
C ALA A 161 1.68 3.60 9.67
N TYR A 162 2.10 2.37 9.40
CA TYR A 162 1.96 1.72 8.11
C TYR A 162 1.56 0.25 8.21
N HIS A 163 0.36 -0.06 7.75
CA HIS A 163 -0.12 -1.43 7.54
C HIS A 163 -0.55 -1.57 6.08
N LYS A 164 0.14 -2.44 5.34
CA LYS A 164 -0.11 -2.64 3.89
C LYS A 164 -1.56 -2.93 3.57
N GLY A 165 -2.20 -3.77 4.38
CA GLY A 165 -3.59 -4.18 4.21
C GLY A 165 -4.62 -3.09 4.51
N HIS A 166 -4.22 -1.89 4.95
CA HIS A 166 -5.12 -0.80 5.32
C HIS A 166 -4.99 0.43 4.43
N ILE A 167 -3.95 0.49 3.58
CA ILE A 167 -3.63 1.67 2.80
C ILE A 167 -3.69 1.36 1.32
N LEU A 168 -4.51 2.13 0.60
CA LEU A 168 -4.54 2.17 -0.86
C LEU A 168 -3.64 3.31 -1.34
N TYR A 169 -2.66 2.99 -2.20
CA TYR A 169 -1.76 3.98 -2.76
C TYR A 169 -2.51 5.01 -3.60
N GLY A 170 -2.18 6.27 -3.44
CA GLY A 170 -2.81 7.37 -4.17
C GLY A 170 -4.17 7.80 -3.62
N LEU A 171 -4.76 7.08 -2.64
CA LEU A 171 -6.10 7.39 -2.13
C LEU A 171 -6.20 8.82 -1.59
N HIS A 172 -5.17 9.35 -0.91
CA HIS A 172 -5.17 10.73 -0.41
C HIS A 172 -5.35 11.78 -1.52
N LYS A 173 -4.90 11.50 -2.74
CA LYS A 173 -5.10 12.33 -3.93
C LYS A 173 -6.44 12.04 -4.60
N ALA A 174 -6.89 10.81 -4.55
CA ALA A 174 -8.06 10.33 -5.26
C ALA A 174 -9.39 10.67 -4.57
N VAL A 175 -9.43 10.86 -3.25
CA VAL A 175 -10.67 11.00 -2.45
C VAL A 175 -11.65 11.99 -3.06
N LYS A 176 -11.19 13.17 -3.51
CA LYS A 176 -12.06 14.19 -4.10
C LYS A 176 -12.70 13.71 -5.41
N ALA A 177 -11.88 13.12 -6.29
CA ALA A 177 -12.35 12.60 -7.57
C ALA A 177 -13.26 11.38 -7.39
N VAL A 178 -12.92 10.47 -6.48
CA VAL A 178 -13.73 9.29 -6.14
C VAL A 178 -15.13 9.70 -5.68
N ARG A 179 -15.23 10.71 -4.80
CA ARG A 179 -16.52 11.21 -4.33
C ARG A 179 -17.33 11.91 -5.43
N SER A 180 -16.65 12.64 -6.30
CA SER A 180 -17.29 13.34 -7.44
C SER A 180 -17.81 12.39 -8.49
N GLU A 181 -17.03 11.33 -8.80
CA GLU A 181 -17.34 10.34 -9.83
C GLU A 181 -18.22 9.17 -9.31
N GLY A 182 -18.31 9.01 -7.98
CA GLY A 182 -19.02 7.88 -7.35
C GLY A 182 -18.36 6.52 -7.57
N ARG A 183 -17.16 6.49 -8.16
CA ARG A 183 -16.42 5.27 -8.53
C ARG A 183 -14.94 5.36 -8.17
N ILE A 184 -14.32 4.20 -8.04
CA ILE A 184 -12.89 4.05 -7.83
C ILE A 184 -12.31 3.09 -8.85
N LEU A 185 -11.11 3.38 -9.37
CA LEU A 185 -10.35 2.48 -10.23
C LEU A 185 -9.22 1.87 -9.42
N LEU A 186 -9.19 0.55 -9.34
CA LEU A 186 -8.24 -0.21 -8.53
C LEU A 186 -7.23 -0.91 -9.42
N CYS A 187 -5.94 -0.60 -9.26
CA CYS A 187 -4.80 -1.23 -9.96
C CYS A 187 -3.87 -1.97 -8.99
N GLU A 188 -2.90 -2.73 -9.53
CA GLU A 188 -1.93 -3.46 -8.71
C GLU A 188 -0.73 -2.61 -8.32
N GLY A 189 -0.19 -1.80 -9.23
CA GLY A 189 1.13 -1.18 -9.11
C GLY A 189 1.12 0.32 -8.84
N TYR A 190 2.25 0.80 -8.34
CA TYR A 190 2.49 2.23 -8.10
C TYR A 190 2.48 3.04 -9.40
N LYS A 191 3.13 2.50 -10.45
CA LYS A 191 3.26 3.17 -11.74
C LYS A 191 1.95 3.25 -12.49
N ASP A 192 1.09 2.25 -12.34
CA ASP A 192 -0.25 2.22 -12.94
C ASP A 192 -1.10 3.36 -12.40
N VAL A 193 -1.07 3.56 -11.07
CA VAL A 193 -1.75 4.71 -10.45
C VAL A 193 -1.24 6.02 -11.02
N LEU A 194 0.08 6.19 -11.16
CA LEU A 194 0.67 7.41 -11.70
C LEU A 194 0.28 7.61 -13.17
N ALA A 195 0.28 6.56 -13.99
CA ALA A 195 -0.14 6.62 -15.40
C ALA A 195 -1.60 7.06 -15.53
N PHE A 196 -2.51 6.49 -14.73
CA PHE A 196 -3.91 6.93 -14.70
C PHE A 196 -4.04 8.39 -14.26
N HIS A 197 -3.35 8.80 -13.20
CA HIS A 197 -3.40 10.19 -12.74
C HIS A 197 -2.86 11.17 -13.77
N ALA A 198 -1.76 10.83 -14.47
CA ALA A 198 -1.20 11.61 -15.57
C ALA A 198 -2.17 11.71 -16.76
N SER A 199 -2.99 10.68 -16.98
CA SER A 199 -4.05 10.65 -17.99
C SER A 199 -5.36 11.34 -17.53
N GLY A 200 -5.35 12.02 -16.38
CA GLY A 200 -6.54 12.70 -15.86
C GLY A 200 -7.55 11.79 -15.14
N ILE A 201 -7.29 10.51 -15.00
CA ILE A 201 -8.12 9.54 -14.26
C ILE A 201 -7.73 9.60 -12.77
N ARG A 202 -8.22 10.62 -12.09
CA ARG A 202 -7.80 10.97 -10.72
C ARG A 202 -8.46 10.15 -9.62
N TYR A 203 -9.37 9.24 -9.95
CA TYR A 203 -9.99 8.28 -9.03
C TYR A 203 -9.29 6.92 -8.99
N ALA A 204 -8.08 6.80 -9.58
CA ALA A 204 -7.27 5.60 -9.55
C ALA A 204 -6.48 5.47 -8.24
N VAL A 205 -6.44 4.23 -7.70
CA VAL A 205 -5.70 3.83 -6.50
C VAL A 205 -5.07 2.47 -6.69
N GLY A 206 -4.05 2.13 -5.87
CA GLY A 206 -3.31 0.89 -6.02
C GLY A 206 -3.26 0.04 -4.75
N LEU A 207 -3.25 -1.30 -4.93
CA LEU A 207 -3.06 -2.28 -3.85
C LEU A 207 -1.60 -2.36 -3.37
N CYS A 208 -0.65 -2.06 -4.26
CA CYS A 208 0.77 -1.87 -3.95
C CYS A 208 1.50 -3.06 -3.32
N GLY A 209 1.34 -4.22 -3.94
CA GLY A 209 2.06 -5.45 -3.57
C GLY A 209 1.45 -6.15 -2.37
N THR A 210 0.16 -5.95 -2.13
CA THR A 210 -0.66 -6.76 -1.23
C THR A 210 -1.93 -7.24 -1.92
N ALA A 211 -2.55 -8.28 -1.39
CA ALA A 211 -3.89 -8.68 -1.84
C ALA A 211 -4.94 -7.68 -1.33
N LEU A 212 -6.09 -7.61 -2.00
CA LEU A 212 -7.26 -6.88 -1.49
C LEU A 212 -7.67 -7.47 -0.14
N THR A 213 -7.87 -6.61 0.85
CA THR A 213 -8.29 -6.97 2.22
C THR A 213 -9.67 -6.43 2.52
N GLU A 214 -10.29 -6.90 3.60
CA GLU A 214 -11.55 -6.36 4.10
C GLU A 214 -11.43 -4.89 4.48
N GLU A 215 -10.29 -4.48 5.04
CA GLU A 215 -10.02 -3.09 5.41
C GLU A 215 -9.98 -2.18 4.18
N HIS A 216 -9.36 -2.65 3.09
CA HIS A 216 -9.41 -1.94 1.81
C HIS A 216 -10.84 -1.79 1.31
N ILE A 217 -11.64 -2.86 1.35
CA ILE A 217 -13.05 -2.84 0.91
C ILE A 217 -13.87 -1.89 1.77
N ARG A 218 -13.69 -1.92 3.10
CA ARG A 218 -14.35 -0.97 4.01
C ARG A 218 -14.00 0.49 3.68
N ALA A 219 -12.72 0.76 3.34
CA ALA A 219 -12.28 2.10 2.93
C ALA A 219 -12.92 2.52 1.60
N ILE A 220 -12.96 1.61 0.62
CA ILE A 220 -13.59 1.83 -0.69
C ILE A 220 -15.08 2.14 -0.53
N ARG A 221 -15.83 1.30 0.17
CA ARG A 221 -17.29 1.43 0.37
C ARG A 221 -17.71 2.75 1.03
N ARG A 222 -16.85 3.32 1.88
CA ARG A 222 -17.11 4.64 2.48
C ARG A 222 -17.03 5.79 1.47
N LEU A 223 -16.42 5.57 0.32
CA LEU A 223 -16.12 6.60 -0.67
C LEU A 223 -16.90 6.41 -1.97
N ALA A 224 -17.08 5.17 -2.41
CA ALA A 224 -17.73 4.84 -3.69
C ALA A 224 -18.47 3.49 -3.59
N GLY A 225 -19.55 3.39 -4.35
CA GLY A 225 -20.29 2.13 -4.53
C GLY A 225 -19.87 1.34 -5.76
N GLN A 226 -19.12 1.94 -6.68
CA GLN A 226 -18.66 1.32 -7.92
C GLN A 226 -17.14 1.19 -7.92
N VAL A 227 -16.64 0.01 -8.31
CA VAL A 227 -15.20 -0.30 -8.41
C VAL A 227 -14.89 -0.84 -9.80
N THR A 228 -13.97 -0.18 -10.48
CA THR A 228 -13.40 -0.69 -11.74
C THR A 228 -12.07 -1.35 -11.43
N LEU A 229 -11.89 -2.61 -11.83
CA LEU A 229 -10.64 -3.36 -11.65
C LEU A 229 -9.79 -3.26 -12.92
N SER A 230 -8.54 -2.81 -12.78
CA SER A 230 -7.49 -2.80 -13.80
C SER A 230 -6.23 -3.45 -13.21
N LEU A 231 -6.29 -4.78 -13.06
CA LEU A 231 -5.20 -5.57 -12.48
C LEU A 231 -4.33 -6.16 -13.59
N ASP A 232 -3.18 -6.73 -13.22
CA ASP A 232 -2.20 -7.23 -14.18
C ASP A 232 -2.82 -8.28 -15.13
N PRO A 233 -2.48 -8.26 -16.42
CA PRO A 233 -3.09 -9.14 -17.43
C PRO A 233 -2.51 -10.56 -17.43
N ASP A 234 -1.52 -10.85 -16.59
CA ASP A 234 -0.90 -12.16 -16.48
C ASP A 234 -1.84 -13.21 -15.83
N PRO A 235 -1.51 -14.51 -15.84
CA PRO A 235 -2.36 -15.53 -15.25
C PRO A 235 -2.65 -15.32 -13.75
N ALA A 236 -1.68 -14.80 -13.00
CA ALA A 236 -1.83 -14.52 -11.56
C ALA A 236 -2.76 -13.31 -11.33
N GLY A 237 -2.58 -12.24 -12.10
CA GLY A 237 -3.45 -11.05 -12.06
C GLY A 237 -4.88 -11.35 -12.47
N ARG A 238 -5.10 -12.22 -13.48
CA ARG A 238 -6.46 -12.66 -13.84
C ARG A 238 -7.15 -13.42 -12.69
N GLN A 239 -6.44 -14.32 -12.01
CA GLN A 239 -6.99 -14.99 -10.83
C GLN A 239 -7.29 -14.02 -9.71
N ASN A 240 -6.40 -13.05 -9.51
CA ASN A 240 -6.57 -11.99 -8.52
C ASN A 240 -7.78 -11.09 -8.86
N THR A 241 -8.00 -10.78 -10.14
CA THR A 241 -9.16 -10.03 -10.63
C THR A 241 -10.47 -10.72 -10.21
N VAL A 242 -10.61 -12.02 -10.50
CA VAL A 242 -11.80 -12.82 -10.14
C VAL A 242 -12.01 -12.80 -8.62
N ARG A 243 -10.94 -13.02 -7.85
CA ARG A 243 -11.00 -12.99 -6.38
C ARG A 243 -11.43 -11.61 -5.86
N CYS A 244 -10.83 -10.53 -6.35
CA CYS A 244 -11.16 -9.17 -5.95
C CYS A 244 -12.61 -8.82 -6.31
N ALA A 245 -13.07 -9.20 -7.51
CA ALA A 245 -14.43 -8.98 -7.94
C ALA A 245 -15.44 -9.68 -6.99
N HIS A 246 -15.21 -10.94 -6.66
CA HIS A 246 -16.08 -11.68 -5.73
C HIS A 246 -16.11 -11.05 -4.35
N MET A 247 -14.95 -10.64 -3.81
CA MET A 247 -14.87 -9.97 -2.51
C MET A 247 -15.64 -8.64 -2.50
N LEU A 248 -15.52 -7.85 -3.57
CA LEU A 248 -16.21 -6.56 -3.68
C LEU A 248 -17.73 -6.73 -3.86
N LEU A 249 -18.16 -7.69 -4.70
CA LEU A 249 -19.57 -8.01 -4.91
C LEU A 249 -20.23 -8.51 -3.61
N SER A 250 -19.56 -9.39 -2.87
CA SER A 250 -20.10 -9.90 -1.59
C SER A 250 -20.31 -8.82 -0.56
N GLU A 251 -19.57 -7.71 -0.69
CA GLU A 251 -19.69 -6.53 0.16
C GLU A 251 -20.62 -5.44 -0.44
N GLY A 252 -21.32 -5.76 -1.54
CA GLY A 252 -22.34 -4.90 -2.14
C GLY A 252 -21.78 -3.76 -3.01
N CYS A 253 -20.54 -3.86 -3.50
CA CYS A 253 -20.02 -2.95 -4.52
C CYS A 253 -20.48 -3.40 -5.91
N ALA A 254 -20.80 -2.46 -6.80
CA ALA A 254 -20.86 -2.73 -8.22
C ALA A 254 -19.44 -2.85 -8.78
N VAL A 255 -19.18 -3.88 -9.58
CA VAL A 255 -17.84 -4.16 -10.11
C VAL A 255 -17.84 -4.11 -11.62
N SER A 256 -16.88 -3.42 -12.21
CA SER A 256 -16.57 -3.47 -13.64
C SER A 256 -15.10 -3.79 -13.86
N LEU A 257 -14.78 -4.31 -15.03
CA LEU A 257 -13.42 -4.62 -15.44
C LEU A 257 -12.96 -3.64 -16.50
N LEU A 258 -11.69 -3.26 -16.45
CA LEU A 258 -11.03 -2.51 -17.51
C LEU A 258 -10.01 -3.41 -18.21
N PRO A 259 -10.39 -4.10 -19.29
CA PRO A 259 -9.43 -4.83 -20.09
C PRO A 259 -8.55 -3.85 -20.86
N LEU A 260 -7.24 -4.03 -20.77
CA LEU A 260 -6.28 -3.26 -21.54
C LEU A 260 -5.82 -4.03 -22.76
N PRO A 261 -5.50 -3.33 -23.87
CA PRO A 261 -5.15 -3.97 -25.13
C PRO A 261 -3.79 -4.67 -25.04
N ASP A 262 -3.62 -5.70 -25.85
CA ASP A 262 -2.36 -6.40 -26.11
C ASP A 262 -1.67 -6.98 -24.83
N GLY A 263 -2.44 -7.20 -23.74
CA GLY A 263 -1.92 -7.70 -22.48
C GLY A 263 -0.96 -6.71 -21.78
N MET A 264 -1.11 -5.41 -22.07
CA MET A 264 -0.33 -4.35 -21.43
C MET A 264 -0.90 -4.00 -20.06
N ASP A 265 -0.01 -3.55 -19.16
CA ASP A 265 -0.41 -2.85 -17.94
C ASP A 265 -0.70 -1.35 -18.22
N PRO A 266 -1.30 -0.61 -17.27
CA PRO A 266 -1.60 0.82 -17.46
C PRO A 266 -0.37 1.69 -17.75
N ASP A 267 0.79 1.44 -17.11
CA ASP A 267 2.04 2.15 -17.36
C ASP A 267 2.53 1.89 -18.80
N GLU A 268 2.41 0.66 -19.31
CA GLU A 268 2.76 0.32 -20.68
C GLU A 268 1.83 0.97 -21.71
N VAL A 269 0.50 0.98 -21.46
CA VAL A 269 -0.45 1.68 -22.35
C VAL A 269 -0.11 3.17 -22.40
N TYR A 270 0.11 3.80 -21.25
CA TYR A 270 0.50 5.20 -21.18
C TYR A 270 1.76 5.51 -22.03
N ARG A 271 2.79 4.67 -21.89
CA ARG A 271 4.07 4.88 -22.60
C ARG A 271 4.01 4.61 -24.09
N ARG A 272 3.24 3.61 -24.51
CA ARG A 272 3.20 3.17 -25.90
C ARG A 272 2.09 3.83 -26.71
N LYS A 273 0.96 4.15 -26.09
CA LYS A 273 -0.26 4.66 -26.76
C LYS A 273 -0.63 6.08 -26.32
N GLY A 274 0.00 6.60 -25.27
CA GLY A 274 -0.20 7.95 -24.77
C GLY A 274 -1.31 8.09 -23.70
N SER A 275 -1.33 9.27 -23.08
CA SER A 275 -2.28 9.63 -22.01
C SER A 275 -3.72 9.59 -22.46
N ASP A 276 -3.98 10.08 -23.67
CA ASP A 276 -5.36 10.21 -24.18
C ASP A 276 -6.01 8.86 -24.43
N GLU A 277 -5.24 7.89 -24.94
CA GLU A 277 -5.73 6.53 -25.16
C GLU A 277 -6.01 5.82 -23.83
N LEU A 278 -5.11 5.94 -22.83
CA LEU A 278 -5.37 5.39 -21.51
C LEU A 278 -6.60 6.01 -20.84
N ALA A 279 -6.78 7.33 -21.00
CA ALA A 279 -7.96 8.04 -20.49
C ALA A 279 -9.25 7.58 -21.20
N ARG A 280 -9.22 7.40 -22.52
CA ARG A 280 -10.35 6.91 -23.31
C ARG A 280 -10.75 5.51 -22.86
N LEU A 281 -9.79 4.58 -22.77
CA LEU A 281 -10.03 3.22 -22.29
C LEU A 281 -10.66 3.21 -20.89
N ALA A 282 -10.14 4.00 -19.97
CA ALA A 282 -10.66 4.05 -18.60
C ALA A 282 -12.10 4.60 -18.49
N ARG A 283 -12.53 5.42 -19.45
CA ARG A 283 -13.89 6.01 -19.47
C ARG A 283 -14.88 5.17 -20.24
N GLU A 284 -14.46 4.55 -21.34
CA GLU A 284 -15.34 3.92 -22.32
C GLU A 284 -15.15 2.41 -22.44
N GLY A 285 -13.99 1.89 -22.03
CA GLY A 285 -13.60 0.48 -22.22
C GLY A 285 -13.99 -0.45 -21.09
N THR A 286 -14.78 0.00 -20.11
CA THR A 286 -15.16 -0.84 -18.95
C THR A 286 -16.28 -1.81 -19.30
N LEU A 287 -16.17 -3.03 -18.76
CA LEU A 287 -17.16 -4.10 -18.89
C LEU A 287 -17.73 -4.43 -17.52
N ASP A 288 -19.04 -4.55 -17.41
CA ASP A 288 -19.69 -5.01 -16.18
C ASP A 288 -19.28 -6.46 -15.86
N TYR A 289 -19.04 -6.74 -14.58
CA TYR A 289 -18.62 -8.05 -14.10
C TYR A 289 -19.81 -8.86 -13.59
#